data_d52ec7c720bd9e39cb1cc945343b2b47
#
_entry.id   d52ec7c720bd9e39cb1cc945343b2b47
#
_cell.length_a   1.000
_cell.length_b   1.000
_cell.length_c   1.000
_cell.angle_alpha   90.00
_cell.angle_beta   90.00
_cell.angle_gamma   90.00
#
_symmetry.space_group_name_H-M   'P 1'
#
loop_
_entity.id
_entity.type
_entity.pdbx_description
1 polymer ?
#
loop_
_entity_poly.entity_id
_entity_poly.type
_entity_poly.pdbx_seq_one_letter_code
_entity_poly.pdbx_strand_id
1 'polypeptide(L)'
;MSPSNRGTQWSNSGMVVETRPEDVGGDENDPLRVMHFQEELERACWQQGNMKQTAPAQRMADFVNNRLSYDLPKSSYAPGLISSPLHFWMPQHVGKRLQEGFKKFGKMSHGFLTNEAILIATETRTSSPVRITRDFTTLQHVRIQGLFPCGEGAGYAGGIVSAGVDGERCAEMCAEYLKTK
;
A
#
# COMPACT_ATOMS: atom_id res chain seq x y z
N MET A 1 -0.24 2.29 12.52
CA MET A 1 1.11 1.85 12.93
C MET A 1 1.03 1.17 14.28
N SER A 2 1.56 -0.03 14.38
CA SER A 2 1.53 -0.81 15.62
C SER A 2 2.90 -0.77 16.29
N PRO A 3 3.06 -0.13 17.46
CA PRO A 3 4.28 -0.25 18.25
C PRO A 3 4.58 -1.70 18.60
N SER A 4 5.86 -2.04 18.74
CA SER A 4 6.31 -3.42 18.99
C SER A 4 5.72 -4.03 20.27
N ASN A 5 5.52 -3.22 21.30
CA ASN A 5 4.92 -3.64 22.57
C ASN A 5 3.39 -3.80 22.52
N ARG A 6 2.74 -3.36 21.43
CA ARG A 6 1.27 -3.40 21.24
C ARG A 6 0.44 -2.80 22.40
N GLY A 7 1.07 -2.00 23.25
CA GLY A 7 0.49 -1.44 24.47
C GLY A 7 -0.04 -0.02 24.31
N THR A 8 -0.45 0.40 23.10
CA THR A 8 -1.03 1.73 22.90
C THR A 8 -2.51 1.77 23.21
N GLN A 9 -2.98 2.97 23.51
CA GLN A 9 -4.41 3.23 23.79
C GLN A 9 -5.29 2.96 22.56
N TRP A 10 -4.73 3.08 21.35
CA TRP A 10 -5.50 2.97 20.09
C TRP A 10 -5.18 1.68 19.37
N SER A 11 -6.23 1.07 18.81
CA SER A 11 -6.12 0.01 17.81
C SER A 11 -5.99 0.59 16.40
N ASN A 12 -5.45 -0.19 15.47
CA ASN A 12 -5.41 0.17 14.06
C ASN A 12 -5.72 -1.03 13.18
N SER A 13 -6.11 -0.74 11.95
CA SER A 13 -6.31 -1.74 10.91
C SER A 13 -5.95 -1.15 9.55
N GLY A 14 -5.39 -1.97 8.66
CA GLY A 14 -5.20 -1.62 7.26
C GLY A 14 -6.51 -1.77 6.49
N MET A 15 -6.98 -0.69 5.91
CA MET A 15 -8.14 -0.70 5.01
C MET A 15 -7.64 -0.49 3.60
N VAL A 16 -7.80 -1.49 2.75
CA VAL A 16 -7.21 -1.53 1.42
C VAL A 16 -8.28 -1.61 0.33
N VAL A 17 -7.94 -1.06 -0.83
CA VAL A 17 -8.68 -1.23 -2.07
C VAL A 17 -7.74 -1.89 -3.06
N GLU A 18 -8.14 -3.04 -3.58
CA GLU A 18 -7.43 -3.64 -4.69
C GLU A 18 -7.48 -2.70 -5.90
N THR A 19 -6.30 -2.36 -6.41
CA THR A 19 -6.14 -1.58 -7.64
C THR A 19 -5.54 -2.49 -8.70
N ARG A 20 -6.25 -2.65 -9.81
CA ARG A 20 -5.86 -3.46 -10.95
C ARG A 20 -5.34 -2.58 -12.09
N PRO A 21 -4.61 -3.15 -13.06
CA PRO A 21 -4.19 -2.38 -14.23
C PRO A 21 -5.34 -1.66 -14.93
N GLU A 22 -6.53 -2.25 -14.97
CA GLU A 22 -7.74 -1.67 -15.60
C GLU A 22 -8.29 -0.47 -14.83
N ASP A 23 -8.00 -0.35 -13.54
CA ASP A 23 -8.42 0.78 -12.69
C ASP A 23 -7.53 2.02 -12.92
N VAL A 24 -6.38 1.86 -13.59
CA VAL A 24 -5.34 2.89 -13.76
C VAL A 24 -5.34 3.42 -15.19
N GLY A 25 -5.36 4.74 -15.34
CA GLY A 25 -5.23 5.40 -16.64
C GLY A 25 -3.82 5.24 -17.25
N GLY A 26 -3.66 5.74 -18.48
CA GLY A 26 -2.38 5.72 -19.19
C GLY A 26 -2.33 4.71 -20.34
N ASP A 27 -1.14 4.49 -20.90
CA ASP A 27 -0.93 3.53 -21.98
C ASP A 27 -1.03 2.09 -21.44
N GLU A 28 -1.92 1.30 -22.02
CA GLU A 28 -2.12 -0.12 -21.64
C GLU A 28 -0.89 -0.99 -21.94
N ASN A 29 -0.02 -0.56 -22.83
CA ASN A 29 1.21 -1.25 -23.17
C ASN A 29 2.39 -0.85 -22.27
N ASP A 30 2.24 0.15 -21.41
CA ASP A 30 3.27 0.53 -20.46
C ASP A 30 3.31 -0.45 -19.28
N PRO A 31 4.37 -1.28 -19.15
CA PRO A 31 4.50 -2.23 -18.04
C PRO A 31 4.71 -1.55 -16.69
N LEU A 32 5.02 -0.27 -16.65
CA LEU A 32 5.26 0.51 -15.44
C LEU A 32 4.05 1.37 -15.05
N ARG A 33 2.96 1.32 -15.78
CA ARG A 33 1.76 2.15 -15.57
C ARG A 33 1.25 2.13 -14.12
N VAL A 34 1.15 0.94 -13.52
CA VAL A 34 0.69 0.80 -12.13
C VAL A 34 1.71 1.33 -11.13
N MET A 35 3.01 1.21 -11.44
CA MET A 35 4.08 1.79 -10.63
C MET A 35 4.03 3.32 -10.67
N HIS A 36 3.85 3.92 -11.83
CA HIS A 36 3.68 5.37 -11.97
C HIS A 36 2.47 5.87 -11.18
N PHE A 37 1.35 5.17 -11.26
CA PHE A 37 0.16 5.48 -10.44
C PHE A 37 0.46 5.45 -8.93
N GLN A 38 1.19 4.43 -8.47
CA GLN A 38 1.61 4.33 -7.08
C GLN A 38 2.50 5.51 -6.67
N GLU A 39 3.50 5.86 -7.48
CA GLU A 39 4.40 6.99 -7.23
C GLU A 39 3.67 8.33 -7.19
N GLU A 40 2.69 8.53 -8.08
CA GLU A 40 1.85 9.73 -8.08
C GLU A 40 1.02 9.84 -6.80
N LEU A 41 0.42 8.74 -6.36
CA LEU A 41 -0.35 8.70 -5.12
C LEU A 41 0.52 8.96 -3.88
N GLU A 42 1.71 8.36 -3.83
CA GLU A 42 2.70 8.60 -2.76
C GLU A 42 3.17 10.06 -2.75
N ARG A 43 3.42 10.64 -3.92
CA ARG A 43 3.79 12.06 -4.06
C ARG A 43 2.67 12.98 -3.60
N ALA A 44 1.42 12.72 -4.01
CA ALA A 44 0.27 13.48 -3.55
C ALA A 44 0.13 13.40 -2.02
N CYS A 45 0.26 12.22 -1.44
CA CYS A 45 0.24 12.02 0.00
C CYS A 45 1.34 12.84 0.71
N TRP A 46 2.57 12.79 0.22
CA TRP A 46 3.69 13.56 0.78
C TRP A 46 3.45 15.07 0.72
N GLN A 47 2.90 15.57 -0.39
CA GLN A 47 2.53 16.98 -0.54
C GLN A 47 1.45 17.38 0.46
N GLN A 48 0.42 16.54 0.64
CA GLN A 48 -0.65 16.74 1.61
C GLN A 48 -0.17 16.57 3.07
N GLY A 49 0.92 15.86 3.28
CA GLY A 49 1.64 15.75 4.55
C GLY A 49 2.62 16.91 4.82
N ASN A 50 2.46 18.03 4.11
CA ASN A 50 3.30 19.23 4.23
C ASN A 50 4.76 18.99 3.82
N MET A 51 5.00 18.11 2.85
CA MET A 51 6.32 17.73 2.35
C MET A 51 7.29 17.24 3.44
N LYS A 52 6.74 16.62 4.48
CA LYS A 52 7.45 16.05 5.63
C LYS A 52 6.96 14.62 5.89
N GLN A 53 7.34 14.06 7.01
CA GLN A 53 6.84 12.76 7.48
C GLN A 53 5.49 12.85 8.21
N THR A 54 4.94 14.05 8.36
CA THR A 54 3.59 14.25 8.85
C THR A 54 2.60 13.59 7.88
N ALA A 55 1.70 12.77 8.39
CA ALA A 55 0.75 12.07 7.53
C ALA A 55 -0.55 12.86 7.38
N PRO A 56 -1.09 12.96 6.14
CA PRO A 56 -2.42 13.52 5.93
C PRO A 56 -3.47 12.58 6.52
N ALA A 57 -4.44 13.15 7.22
CA ALA A 57 -5.45 12.39 7.94
C ALA A 57 -6.81 13.08 7.91
N GLN A 58 -7.84 12.29 8.10
CA GLN A 58 -9.23 12.77 8.12
C GLN A 58 -10.06 11.93 9.10
N ARG A 59 -11.04 12.51 9.77
CA ARG A 59 -12.00 11.73 10.56
C ARG A 59 -12.79 10.79 9.64
N MET A 60 -13.00 9.55 10.06
CA MET A 60 -13.65 8.51 9.24
C MET A 60 -15.06 8.95 8.78
N ALA A 61 -15.87 9.45 9.70
CA ALA A 61 -17.23 9.87 9.34
C ALA A 61 -17.24 11.08 8.40
N ASP A 62 -16.30 12.01 8.55
CA ASP A 62 -16.16 13.15 7.65
C ASP A 62 -15.72 12.70 6.24
N PHE A 63 -14.76 11.78 6.16
CA PHE A 63 -14.35 11.18 4.88
C PHE A 63 -15.53 10.52 4.16
N VAL A 64 -16.32 9.71 4.87
CA VAL A 64 -17.47 9.01 4.29
C VAL A 64 -18.55 9.96 3.80
N ASN A 65 -18.69 11.12 4.45
CA ASN A 65 -19.69 12.12 4.12
C ASN A 65 -19.15 13.29 3.27
N ASN A 66 -17.93 13.20 2.75
CA ASN A 66 -17.25 14.25 1.96
C ASN A 66 -17.20 15.60 2.70
N ARG A 67 -16.90 15.57 3.99
CA ARG A 67 -16.79 16.76 4.84
C ARG A 67 -15.32 17.01 5.21
N LEU A 68 -14.97 18.26 5.46
CA LEU A 68 -13.65 18.59 6.01
C LEU A 68 -13.61 18.26 7.50
N SER A 69 -12.48 17.75 7.97
CA SER A 69 -12.20 17.63 9.40
C SER A 69 -11.40 18.85 9.84
N TYR A 70 -11.93 19.65 10.73
CA TYR A 70 -11.25 20.84 11.23
C TYR A 70 -10.25 20.52 12.35
N ASP A 71 -10.42 19.40 13.01
CA ASP A 71 -9.56 18.86 14.06
C ASP A 71 -9.42 17.34 13.92
N LEU A 72 -8.42 16.78 14.56
CA LEU A 72 -8.17 15.35 14.58
C LEU A 72 -8.07 14.84 16.03
N PRO A 73 -8.65 13.66 16.33
CA PRO A 73 -8.40 12.97 17.59
C PRO A 73 -6.90 12.67 17.77
N LYS A 74 -6.50 12.36 19.01
CA LYS A 74 -5.12 11.93 19.31
C LYS A 74 -4.79 10.63 18.59
N SER A 75 -3.53 10.47 18.21
CA SER A 75 -3.02 9.31 17.48
C SER A 75 -1.69 8.86 18.04
N SER A 76 -1.34 7.60 17.84
CA SER A 76 -0.02 7.03 18.12
C SER A 76 0.99 7.22 16.99
N TYR A 77 0.63 7.91 15.91
CA TYR A 77 1.56 8.18 14.81
C TYR A 77 2.57 9.26 15.23
N ALA A 78 3.81 8.84 15.53
CA ALA A 78 4.84 9.68 16.13
C ALA A 78 5.24 10.92 15.30
N PRO A 79 5.32 10.85 13.94
CA PRO A 79 5.66 12.03 13.13
C PRO A 79 4.57 13.11 13.11
N GLY A 80 3.38 12.82 13.64
CA GLY A 80 2.26 13.74 13.68
C GLY A 80 1.32 13.66 12.47
N LEU A 81 0.13 14.17 12.66
CA LEU A 81 -0.91 14.20 11.64
C LEU A 81 -1.24 15.63 11.23
N ILE A 82 -1.66 15.79 9.98
CA ILE A 82 -2.23 17.02 9.47
C ILE A 82 -3.60 16.73 8.86
N SER A 83 -4.58 17.56 9.20
CA SER A 83 -5.91 17.44 8.60
C SER A 83 -5.83 17.72 7.10
N SER A 84 -6.34 16.78 6.32
CA SER A 84 -6.34 16.84 4.86
C SER A 84 -7.61 16.22 4.30
N PRO A 85 -8.21 16.79 3.25
CA PRO A 85 -9.45 16.28 2.66
C PRO A 85 -9.16 15.04 1.79
N LEU A 86 -8.91 13.88 2.40
CA LEU A 86 -8.58 12.63 1.72
C LEU A 86 -9.60 12.29 0.62
N HIS A 87 -10.89 12.53 0.88
CA HIS A 87 -11.99 12.30 -0.06
C HIS A 87 -11.89 13.15 -1.35
N PHE A 88 -11.10 14.21 -1.33
CA PHE A 88 -10.95 15.14 -2.45
C PHE A 88 -9.78 14.77 -3.36
N TRP A 89 -8.61 14.48 -2.78
CA TRP A 89 -7.39 14.27 -3.57
C TRP A 89 -7.07 12.79 -3.83
N MET A 90 -7.64 11.85 -3.08
CA MET A 90 -7.49 10.43 -3.40
C MET A 90 -8.05 10.10 -4.79
N PRO A 91 -7.46 9.13 -5.51
CA PRO A 91 -8.05 8.63 -6.73
C PRO A 91 -9.51 8.22 -6.51
N GLN A 92 -10.38 8.68 -7.41
CA GLN A 92 -11.84 8.59 -7.21
C GLN A 92 -12.32 7.15 -7.01
N HIS A 93 -11.75 6.18 -7.73
CA HIS A 93 -12.11 4.77 -7.59
C HIS A 93 -11.72 4.22 -6.21
N VAL A 94 -10.55 4.63 -5.67
CA VAL A 94 -10.11 4.24 -4.31
C VAL A 94 -11.00 4.89 -3.26
N GLY A 95 -11.19 6.20 -3.32
CA GLY A 95 -11.99 6.94 -2.36
C GLY A 95 -13.44 6.43 -2.26
N LYS A 96 -14.11 6.21 -3.39
CA LYS A 96 -15.49 5.67 -3.42
C LYS A 96 -15.58 4.27 -2.84
N ARG A 97 -14.67 3.36 -3.23
CA ARG A 97 -14.64 1.97 -2.70
C ARG A 97 -14.42 1.95 -1.19
N LEU A 98 -13.52 2.80 -0.67
CA LEU A 98 -13.33 2.96 0.78
C LEU A 98 -14.59 3.49 1.47
N GLN A 99 -15.21 4.54 0.94
CA GLN A 99 -16.45 5.10 1.52
C GLN A 99 -17.58 4.07 1.59
N GLU A 100 -17.77 3.29 0.53
CA GLU A 100 -18.76 2.21 0.48
C GLU A 100 -18.42 1.09 1.47
N GLY A 101 -17.14 0.71 1.54
CA GLY A 101 -16.63 -0.26 2.49
C GLY A 101 -16.89 0.16 3.94
N PHE A 102 -16.55 1.39 4.31
CA PHE A 102 -16.82 1.92 5.66
C PHE A 102 -18.32 1.95 6.00
N LYS A 103 -19.17 2.32 5.05
CA LYS A 103 -20.64 2.26 5.25
C LYS A 103 -21.11 0.82 5.48
N LYS A 104 -20.57 -0.14 4.72
CA LYS A 104 -20.90 -1.56 4.88
C LYS A 104 -20.43 -2.08 6.23
N PHE A 105 -19.20 -1.80 6.62
CA PHE A 105 -18.67 -2.19 7.94
C PHE A 105 -19.46 -1.55 9.09
N GLY A 106 -19.85 -0.28 8.95
CA GLY A 106 -20.70 0.38 9.93
C GLY A 106 -22.08 -0.27 10.13
N LYS A 107 -22.63 -0.90 9.07
CA LYS A 107 -23.87 -1.71 9.17
C LYS A 107 -23.63 -3.07 9.81
N MET A 108 -22.45 -3.67 9.60
CA MET A 108 -22.11 -5.00 10.12
C MET A 108 -21.65 -4.95 11.59
N SER A 109 -21.03 -3.84 12.00
CA SER A 109 -20.46 -3.66 13.34
C SER A 109 -20.91 -2.31 13.89
N HIS A 110 -21.80 -2.35 14.86
CA HIS A 110 -22.30 -1.12 15.50
C HIS A 110 -21.15 -0.32 16.12
N GLY A 111 -21.12 0.98 15.84
CA GLY A 111 -20.08 1.89 16.33
C GLY A 111 -18.80 1.91 15.50
N PHE A 112 -18.66 1.08 14.45
CA PHE A 112 -17.48 1.09 13.59
C PHE A 112 -17.33 2.41 12.84
N LEU A 113 -18.40 2.90 12.23
CA LEU A 113 -18.41 4.21 11.56
C LEU A 113 -18.59 5.33 12.59
N THR A 114 -17.50 5.92 13.00
CA THR A 114 -17.44 6.93 14.06
C THR A 114 -16.57 8.11 13.69
N ASN A 115 -16.81 9.25 14.33
CA ASN A 115 -15.97 10.44 14.21
C ASN A 115 -14.72 10.40 15.12
N GLU A 116 -14.64 9.42 16.00
CA GLU A 116 -13.45 9.18 16.84
C GLU A 116 -12.34 8.41 16.11
N ALA A 117 -12.68 7.71 15.02
CA ALA A 117 -11.70 7.03 14.19
C ALA A 117 -11.09 7.99 13.16
N ILE A 118 -9.78 7.82 12.95
CA ILE A 118 -8.99 8.61 12.01
C ILE A 118 -8.53 7.71 10.86
N LEU A 119 -8.68 8.19 9.65
CA LEU A 119 -8.02 7.64 8.47
C LEU A 119 -6.69 8.35 8.31
N ILE A 120 -5.62 7.59 8.25
CA ILE A 120 -4.26 8.08 7.98
C ILE A 120 -3.89 7.56 6.60
N ALA A 121 -3.59 8.44 5.67
CA ALA A 121 -3.18 8.07 4.33
C ALA A 121 -1.66 8.19 4.19
N THR A 122 -1.05 7.45 3.34
CA THR A 122 -1.56 6.31 2.58
C THR A 122 -0.51 5.20 2.61
N GLU A 123 -0.94 3.97 2.73
CA GLU A 123 -0.09 2.81 2.51
C GLU A 123 -0.43 2.25 1.13
N THR A 124 0.50 2.37 0.17
CA THR A 124 0.25 2.04 -1.23
C THR A 124 0.74 0.66 -1.61
N ARG A 125 1.46 -0.01 -0.71
CA ARG A 125 2.20 -1.23 -1.02
C ARG A 125 1.70 -2.42 -0.20
N THR A 126 0.97 -3.31 -0.87
CA THR A 126 0.66 -4.66 -0.38
C THR A 126 1.30 -5.74 -1.25
N SER A 127 1.62 -5.39 -2.49
CA SER A 127 2.38 -6.21 -3.44
C SER A 127 3.09 -5.29 -4.44
N SER A 128 4.11 -5.81 -5.14
CA SER A 128 4.79 -5.02 -6.16
C SER A 128 3.84 -4.69 -7.32
N PRO A 129 3.83 -3.45 -7.79
CA PRO A 129 3.04 -3.03 -8.95
C PRO A 129 3.61 -3.55 -10.28
N VAL A 130 4.82 -4.13 -10.25
CA VAL A 130 5.53 -4.67 -11.41
C VAL A 130 6.07 -6.05 -11.12
N ARG A 131 6.32 -6.84 -12.18
CA ARG A 131 7.00 -8.12 -12.09
C ARG A 131 8.23 -8.12 -12.99
N ILE A 132 9.40 -8.37 -12.39
CA ILE A 132 10.66 -8.56 -13.12
C ILE A 132 10.68 -10.00 -13.65
N THR A 133 10.58 -10.18 -14.96
CA THR A 133 10.45 -11.50 -15.57
C THR A 133 11.65 -12.40 -15.33
N ARG A 134 11.40 -13.67 -14.98
CA ARG A 134 12.44 -14.69 -14.80
C ARG A 134 11.98 -16.02 -15.40
N ASP A 135 12.92 -16.84 -15.77
CA ASP A 135 12.67 -18.22 -16.21
C ASP A 135 12.13 -19.06 -15.05
N PHE A 136 11.19 -19.94 -15.32
CA PHE A 136 10.46 -20.69 -14.29
C PHE A 136 11.31 -21.80 -13.65
N THR A 137 12.30 -22.31 -14.37
CA THR A 137 13.15 -23.42 -13.95
C THR A 137 14.43 -22.91 -13.30
N THR A 138 15.13 -22.02 -14.00
CA THR A 138 16.44 -21.49 -13.54
C THR A 138 16.30 -20.31 -12.57
N LEU A 139 15.14 -19.70 -12.49
CA LEU A 139 14.83 -18.47 -11.75
C LEU A 139 15.71 -17.27 -12.13
N GLN A 140 16.49 -17.37 -13.19
CA GLN A 140 17.24 -16.24 -13.74
C GLN A 140 16.35 -15.32 -14.57
N HIS A 141 16.70 -14.06 -14.60
CA HIS A 141 16.08 -13.09 -15.50
C HIS A 141 16.20 -13.55 -16.95
N VAL A 142 15.12 -13.45 -17.73
CA VAL A 142 15.04 -13.99 -19.10
C VAL A 142 16.04 -13.41 -20.11
N ARG A 143 16.67 -12.26 -19.80
CA ARG A 143 17.62 -11.58 -20.68
C ARG A 143 18.99 -11.29 -20.02
N ILE A 144 19.08 -11.34 -18.70
CA ILE A 144 20.27 -10.93 -17.95
C ILE A 144 20.76 -12.14 -17.16
N GLN A 145 21.89 -12.68 -17.56
CA GLN A 145 22.52 -13.80 -16.88
C GLN A 145 23.04 -13.40 -15.49
N GLY A 146 22.86 -14.28 -14.51
CA GLY A 146 23.31 -14.07 -13.14
C GLY A 146 22.42 -13.13 -12.32
N LEU A 147 21.32 -12.63 -12.88
CA LEU A 147 20.31 -11.87 -12.16
C LEU A 147 19.15 -12.81 -11.76
N PHE A 148 18.85 -12.89 -10.45
CA PHE A 148 17.80 -13.72 -9.88
C PHE A 148 16.74 -12.84 -9.21
N PRO A 149 15.72 -12.34 -9.95
CA PRO A 149 14.65 -11.55 -9.37
C PRO A 149 13.86 -12.39 -8.35
N CYS A 150 13.74 -11.92 -7.10
CA CYS A 150 13.07 -12.68 -6.05
C CYS A 150 12.26 -11.81 -5.09
N GLY A 151 11.37 -12.46 -4.36
CA GLY A 151 10.59 -11.87 -3.29
C GLY A 151 9.54 -10.86 -3.74
N GLU A 152 9.14 -10.02 -2.80
CA GLU A 152 8.06 -9.05 -2.99
C GLU A 152 8.43 -7.97 -4.02
N GLY A 153 9.61 -7.38 -3.91
CA GLY A 153 10.04 -6.31 -4.81
C GLY A 153 10.09 -6.71 -6.28
N ALA A 154 10.38 -7.98 -6.58
CA ALA A 154 10.38 -8.52 -7.93
C ALA A 154 9.00 -9.05 -8.39
N GLY A 155 7.97 -8.98 -7.54
CA GLY A 155 6.61 -9.38 -7.86
C GLY A 155 6.32 -10.88 -7.73
N TYR A 156 7.10 -11.63 -6.94
CA TYR A 156 6.95 -13.09 -6.77
C TYR A 156 6.39 -13.51 -5.41
N ALA A 157 6.22 -12.57 -4.50
CA ALA A 157 5.67 -12.82 -3.17
C ALA A 157 4.89 -11.60 -2.67
N GLY A 158 3.94 -11.82 -1.79
CA GLY A 158 3.13 -10.76 -1.16
C GLY A 158 3.13 -10.82 0.37
N GLY A 159 4.06 -11.55 0.98
CA GLY A 159 4.17 -11.66 2.43
C GLY A 159 5.56 -12.12 2.88
N ILE A 160 5.85 -11.94 4.17
CA ILE A 160 7.18 -12.18 4.76
C ILE A 160 7.65 -13.62 4.51
N VAL A 161 6.81 -14.61 4.81
CA VAL A 161 7.16 -16.03 4.65
C VAL A 161 7.33 -16.40 3.19
N SER A 162 6.40 -16.01 2.32
CA SER A 162 6.48 -16.30 0.89
C SER A 162 7.69 -15.64 0.22
N ALA A 163 8.05 -14.42 0.64
CA ALA A 163 9.24 -13.74 0.18
C ALA A 163 10.53 -14.46 0.64
N GLY A 164 10.56 -14.95 1.87
CA GLY A 164 11.67 -15.73 2.40
C GLY A 164 11.86 -17.05 1.63
N VAL A 165 10.78 -17.81 1.42
CA VAL A 165 10.81 -19.07 0.65
C VAL A 165 11.26 -18.86 -0.79
N ASP A 166 10.75 -17.80 -1.45
CA ASP A 166 11.17 -17.50 -2.82
C ASP A 166 12.64 -17.06 -2.89
N GLY A 167 13.12 -16.32 -1.89
CA GLY A 167 14.52 -15.93 -1.75
C GLY A 167 15.45 -17.14 -1.55
N GLU A 168 15.06 -18.12 -0.72
CA GLU A 168 15.79 -19.37 -0.51
C GLU A 168 15.91 -20.15 -1.82
N ARG A 169 14.81 -20.34 -2.54
CA ARG A 169 14.81 -21.02 -3.84
C ARG A 169 15.71 -20.30 -4.86
N CYS A 170 15.70 -18.98 -4.92
CA CYS A 170 16.56 -18.20 -5.79
C CYS A 170 18.03 -18.35 -5.40
N ALA A 171 18.36 -18.43 -4.11
CA ALA A 171 19.72 -18.65 -3.63
C ALA A 171 20.24 -20.04 -4.02
N GLU A 172 19.41 -21.10 -3.89
CA GLU A 172 19.75 -22.44 -4.35
C GLU A 172 20.05 -22.46 -5.86
N MET A 173 19.19 -21.86 -6.68
CA MET A 173 19.41 -21.79 -8.13
C MET A 173 20.62 -20.94 -8.51
N CYS A 174 20.91 -19.90 -7.75
CA CYS A 174 22.14 -19.12 -7.89
C CYS A 174 23.38 -19.97 -7.59
N ALA A 175 23.36 -20.76 -6.52
CA ALA A 175 24.45 -21.67 -6.17
C ALA A 175 24.70 -22.72 -7.28
N GLU A 176 23.63 -23.31 -7.85
CA GLU A 176 23.77 -24.23 -8.98
C GLU A 176 24.36 -23.53 -10.23
N TYR A 177 23.90 -22.33 -10.54
CA TYR A 177 24.46 -21.54 -11.64
C TYR A 177 25.97 -21.27 -11.46
N LEU A 178 26.42 -20.98 -10.24
CA LEU A 178 27.84 -20.72 -9.97
C LEU A 178 28.73 -21.97 -10.11
N LYS A 179 28.20 -23.19 -9.89
CA LYS A 179 28.93 -24.45 -10.11
C LYS A 179 29.21 -24.73 -11.58
N THR A 180 28.45 -24.11 -12.48
CA THR A 180 28.56 -24.30 -13.94
C THR A 180 29.46 -23.25 -14.61
N LYS A 181 30.02 -22.32 -13.84
CA LYS A 181 30.93 -21.27 -14.27
C LYS A 181 32.39 -21.64 -13.97
#